data_bbd217cadce2fda04137869bdd814d6c
#
_entry.id   bbd217cadce2fda04137869bdd814d6c
#
_cell.length_a   1.000
_cell.length_b   1.000
_cell.length_c   1.000
_cell.angle_alpha   90.00
_cell.angle_beta   90.00
_cell.angle_gamma   90.00
#
_symmetry.space_group_name_H-M   'P 1'
#
loop_
_entity.id
_entity.type
_entity.pdbx_description
1 polymer ?
#
loop_
_entity_poly.entity_id
_entity_poly.type
_entity_poly.pdbx_seq_one_letter_code
_entity_poly.pdbx_strand_id
1 'polypeptide(L)'
;CDVSALNTGDVITIRPYAGTIERAAGEAGAGEIVARFELKPSTITDEVRAGGRIPLLIGRSLTDKVRAQLGLPASDLFIRPVAPADTGKGFTLAQKMVGKACGLPGVRPGTSCEPLMTTVGSQDTTGPMTRDEMKELACLGFSADLVMQSFCHTAAYPKPVDLKTHAELPDFISSRGGVALRPGDGIIHSWLNRMLLPDTVGTGGDSHTRFPLGISFPAGSGLVAFAAAIGAMPLDMPESVLVKFSGSLQPGVTLRDVVNAIPYVAIQQGLLTVEKAGKKNIFSGRIMEIEGLPDLKLEQAFELTDATAERSC
;
A
#
# COMPACT_ATOMS: atom_id res chain seq x y z
N CYS A 1 -9.19 20.15 -2.84
CA CYS A 1 -9.56 21.53 -3.13
C CYS A 1 -10.85 21.89 -2.37
N ASP A 2 -11.07 23.19 -2.16
CA ASP A 2 -12.32 23.68 -1.61
C ASP A 2 -13.39 23.72 -2.72
N VAL A 3 -14.52 23.09 -2.47
CA VAL A 3 -15.67 23.01 -3.39
C VAL A 3 -16.91 23.70 -2.82
N SER A 4 -16.75 24.51 -1.77
CA SER A 4 -17.86 25.20 -1.08
C SER A 4 -18.62 26.17 -2.00
N ALA A 5 -18.01 26.61 -3.11
CA ALA A 5 -18.63 27.47 -4.11
C ALA A 5 -19.49 26.70 -5.16
N LEU A 6 -19.58 25.36 -5.04
CA LEU A 6 -20.32 24.51 -5.97
C LEU A 6 -21.58 23.97 -5.33
N ASN A 7 -22.64 23.88 -6.11
CA ASN A 7 -23.91 23.27 -5.74
C ASN A 7 -24.19 22.02 -6.57
N THR A 8 -25.03 21.12 -6.06
CA THR A 8 -25.49 19.97 -6.81
C THR A 8 -26.23 20.45 -8.06
N GLY A 9 -25.78 19.99 -9.23
CA GLY A 9 -26.31 20.35 -10.55
C GLY A 9 -25.45 21.36 -11.30
N ASP A 10 -24.46 22.00 -10.67
CA ASP A 10 -23.53 22.88 -11.37
C ASP A 10 -22.72 22.08 -12.40
N VAL A 11 -22.60 22.64 -13.61
CA VAL A 11 -21.74 22.07 -14.66
C VAL A 11 -20.39 22.78 -14.62
N ILE A 12 -19.33 22.00 -14.53
CA ILE A 12 -17.96 22.50 -14.37
C ILE A 12 -17.02 21.92 -15.44
N THR A 13 -15.97 22.67 -15.73
CA THR A 13 -14.82 22.22 -16.52
C THR A 13 -13.62 22.02 -15.61
N ILE A 14 -13.06 20.82 -15.55
CA ILE A 14 -11.83 20.52 -14.82
C ILE A 14 -10.67 20.56 -15.80
N ARG A 15 -9.66 21.39 -15.50
CA ARG A 15 -8.41 21.46 -16.28
C ARG A 15 -7.25 20.91 -15.46
N PRO A 16 -6.94 19.59 -15.60
CA PRO A 16 -5.95 18.93 -14.75
C PRO A 16 -4.56 19.55 -14.82
N TYR A 17 -4.11 19.91 -16.01
CA TYR A 17 -2.77 20.51 -16.22
C TYR A 17 -2.67 21.95 -15.71
N ALA A 18 -3.77 22.71 -15.76
CA ALA A 18 -3.82 24.06 -15.20
C ALA A 18 -4.09 24.07 -13.71
N GLY A 19 -4.56 22.95 -13.14
CA GLY A 19 -4.96 22.86 -11.73
C GLY A 19 -6.16 23.73 -11.41
N THR A 20 -7.12 23.87 -12.34
CA THR A 20 -8.30 24.71 -12.16
C THR A 20 -9.61 23.94 -12.35
N ILE A 21 -10.62 24.36 -11.61
CA ILE A 21 -12.03 24.02 -11.80
C ILE A 21 -12.73 25.30 -12.16
N GLU A 22 -13.40 25.31 -13.30
CA GLU A 22 -14.05 26.49 -13.88
C GLU A 22 -15.55 26.23 -14.11
N ARG A 23 -16.40 27.26 -14.07
CA ARG A 23 -17.78 27.12 -14.51
C ARG A 23 -17.80 26.85 -16.01
N ALA A 24 -18.61 25.84 -16.42
CA ALA A 24 -18.67 25.43 -17.81
C ALA A 24 -19.29 26.51 -18.71
N ALA A 25 -19.02 26.42 -20.02
CA ALA A 25 -19.66 27.26 -20.99
C ALA A 25 -21.18 27.08 -20.97
N GLY A 26 -21.93 28.17 -20.96
CA GLY A 26 -23.40 28.14 -20.83
C GLY A 26 -23.94 28.33 -19.42
N GLU A 27 -23.08 28.25 -18.41
CA GLU A 27 -23.43 28.54 -17.02
C GLU A 27 -23.26 30.02 -16.67
N ALA A 28 -23.97 30.51 -15.63
CA ALA A 28 -23.75 31.84 -15.09
C ALA A 28 -22.32 31.94 -14.53
N GLY A 29 -21.55 32.92 -14.99
CA GLY A 29 -20.14 33.05 -14.65
C GLY A 29 -19.20 32.09 -15.42
N ALA A 30 -19.58 31.69 -16.64
CA ALA A 30 -18.75 30.83 -17.48
C ALA A 30 -17.29 31.29 -17.57
N GLY A 31 -16.34 30.36 -17.32
CA GLY A 31 -14.92 30.65 -17.27
C GLY A 31 -14.39 31.16 -15.94
N GLU A 32 -15.26 31.44 -14.95
CA GLU A 32 -14.85 31.77 -13.59
C GLU A 32 -14.15 30.56 -12.95
N ILE A 33 -12.97 30.81 -12.37
CA ILE A 33 -12.24 29.77 -11.61
C ILE A 33 -12.86 29.68 -10.21
N VAL A 34 -13.58 28.58 -9.95
CA VAL A 34 -14.22 28.33 -8.65
C VAL A 34 -13.30 27.63 -7.66
N ALA A 35 -12.30 26.90 -8.15
CA ALA A 35 -11.30 26.27 -7.28
C ALA A 35 -9.97 26.05 -8.01
N ARG A 36 -8.89 26.03 -7.24
CA ARG A 36 -7.55 25.62 -7.69
C ARG A 36 -7.10 24.40 -6.94
N PHE A 37 -6.34 23.52 -7.60
CA PHE A 37 -5.79 22.30 -7.01
C PHE A 37 -4.41 22.00 -7.60
N GLU A 38 -3.65 21.21 -6.87
CA GLU A 38 -2.42 20.59 -7.33
C GLU A 38 -2.60 19.08 -7.37
N LEU A 39 -2.24 18.45 -8.49
CA LEU A 39 -2.30 16.99 -8.60
C LEU A 39 -1.20 16.35 -7.77
N LYS A 40 -1.59 15.42 -6.91
CA LYS A 40 -0.68 14.60 -6.10
C LYS A 40 -1.05 13.12 -6.23
N PRO A 41 -0.09 12.26 -6.58
CA PRO A 41 1.30 12.56 -6.95
C PRO A 41 1.40 13.31 -8.30
N SER A 42 2.54 13.98 -8.53
CA SER A 42 2.79 14.71 -9.78
C SER A 42 2.75 13.81 -11.02
N THR A 43 2.97 12.51 -10.84
CA THR A 43 2.96 11.48 -11.91
C THR A 43 1.56 11.12 -12.41
N ILE A 44 0.48 11.59 -11.77
CA ILE A 44 -0.90 11.18 -12.10
C ILE A 44 -1.28 11.54 -13.55
N THR A 45 -0.74 12.61 -14.10
CA THR A 45 -0.98 12.99 -15.49
C THR A 45 -0.38 11.99 -16.48
N ASP A 46 0.80 11.46 -16.16
CA ASP A 46 1.43 10.40 -16.97
C ASP A 46 0.68 9.07 -16.79
N GLU A 47 0.15 8.78 -15.62
CA GLU A 47 -0.69 7.61 -15.38
C GLU A 47 -1.95 7.65 -16.26
N VAL A 48 -2.62 8.80 -16.31
CA VAL A 48 -3.81 8.98 -17.18
C VAL A 48 -3.46 8.85 -18.66
N ARG A 49 -2.35 9.46 -19.11
CA ARG A 49 -1.87 9.39 -20.50
C ARG A 49 -1.50 7.96 -20.91
N ALA A 50 -0.95 7.18 -20.00
CA ALA A 50 -0.56 5.80 -20.24
C ALA A 50 -1.74 4.81 -20.18
N GLY A 51 -2.92 5.24 -19.73
CA GLY A 51 -4.08 4.38 -19.51
C GLY A 51 -4.09 3.68 -18.15
N GLY A 52 -3.25 4.14 -17.22
CA GLY A 52 -3.17 3.66 -15.84
C GLY A 52 -1.75 3.57 -15.31
N ARG A 53 -1.64 3.31 -14.00
CA ARG A 53 -0.35 3.23 -13.31
C ARG A 53 0.51 2.07 -13.79
N ILE A 54 -0.06 0.89 -13.99
CA ILE A 54 0.67 -0.30 -14.45
C ILE A 54 1.22 -0.11 -15.87
N PRO A 55 0.44 0.31 -16.89
CA PRO A 55 0.98 0.64 -18.21
C PRO A 55 2.08 1.68 -18.17
N LEU A 56 1.96 2.72 -17.34
CA LEU A 56 3.02 3.73 -17.16
C LEU A 56 4.33 3.11 -16.67
N LEU A 57 4.26 2.27 -15.63
CA LEU A 57 5.44 1.63 -15.03
C LEU A 57 6.16 0.73 -16.03
N ILE A 58 5.39 -0.11 -16.75
CA ILE A 58 5.92 -1.01 -17.76
C ILE A 58 6.57 -0.20 -18.89
N GLY A 59 5.85 0.78 -19.43
CA GLY A 59 6.34 1.61 -20.54
C GLY A 59 7.59 2.41 -20.17
N ARG A 60 7.60 3.01 -18.97
CA ARG A 60 8.77 3.74 -18.46
C ARG A 60 9.97 2.82 -18.26
N SER A 61 9.77 1.66 -17.61
CA SER A 61 10.84 0.70 -17.37
C SER A 61 11.46 0.18 -18.69
N LEU A 62 10.63 -0.20 -19.65
CA LEU A 62 11.09 -0.66 -20.97
C LEU A 62 11.85 0.46 -21.72
N THR A 63 11.33 1.69 -21.72
CA THR A 63 11.96 2.84 -22.34
C THR A 63 13.34 3.09 -21.73
N ASP A 64 13.45 3.09 -20.41
CA ASP A 64 14.72 3.34 -19.70
C ASP A 64 15.74 2.23 -19.98
N LYS A 65 15.33 0.95 -19.97
CA LYS A 65 16.21 -0.19 -20.29
C LYS A 65 16.75 -0.10 -21.71
N VAL A 66 15.90 0.17 -22.69
CA VAL A 66 16.33 0.28 -24.10
C VAL A 66 17.26 1.48 -24.29
N ARG A 67 16.92 2.65 -23.72
CA ARG A 67 17.78 3.83 -23.81
C ARG A 67 19.14 3.61 -23.17
N ALA A 68 19.18 2.95 -22.00
CA ALA A 68 20.45 2.60 -21.35
C ALA A 68 21.32 1.67 -22.22
N GLN A 69 20.72 0.66 -22.86
CA GLN A 69 21.42 -0.24 -23.78
C GLN A 69 21.97 0.48 -25.02
N LEU A 70 21.29 1.53 -25.47
CA LEU A 70 21.71 2.35 -26.61
C LEU A 70 22.66 3.48 -26.18
N GLY A 71 23.06 3.58 -24.91
CA GLY A 71 23.90 4.66 -24.40
C GLY A 71 23.22 6.03 -24.39
N LEU A 72 21.90 6.08 -24.45
CA LEU A 72 21.11 7.30 -24.43
C LEU A 72 20.76 7.72 -22.99
N PRO A 73 20.62 9.02 -22.69
CA PRO A 73 20.18 9.48 -21.38
C PRO A 73 18.74 9.00 -21.09
N ALA A 74 18.33 9.01 -19.83
CA ALA A 74 16.96 8.72 -19.44
C ALA A 74 15.96 9.61 -20.19
N SER A 75 14.77 9.08 -20.46
CA SER A 75 13.74 9.85 -21.18
C SER A 75 13.21 11.00 -20.31
N ASP A 76 13.00 12.16 -20.89
CA ASP A 76 12.33 13.33 -20.34
C ASP A 76 10.79 13.32 -20.57
N LEU A 77 10.30 12.31 -21.27
CA LEU A 77 8.87 12.15 -21.56
C LEU A 77 8.01 11.93 -20.31
N PHE A 78 8.61 11.32 -19.28
CA PHE A 78 7.93 10.96 -18.03
C PHE A 78 8.34 11.89 -16.90
N ILE A 79 7.35 12.31 -16.10
CA ILE A 79 7.59 13.03 -14.87
C ILE A 79 8.32 12.11 -13.89
N ARG A 80 9.49 12.56 -13.42
CA ARG A 80 10.28 11.84 -12.42
C ARG A 80 10.23 12.61 -11.13
N PRO A 81 9.66 12.02 -10.07
CA PRO A 81 9.70 12.65 -8.75
C PRO A 81 11.15 12.91 -8.32
N VAL A 82 11.39 14.09 -7.80
CA VAL A 82 12.71 14.45 -7.27
C VAL A 82 12.83 13.85 -5.88
N ALA A 83 13.86 13.05 -5.65
CA ALA A 83 14.13 12.53 -4.31
C ALA A 83 14.45 13.68 -3.34
N PRO A 84 13.94 13.63 -2.11
CA PRO A 84 14.28 14.62 -1.10
C PRO A 84 15.78 14.60 -0.81
N ALA A 85 16.33 15.78 -0.43
CA ALA A 85 17.74 15.89 -0.08
C ALA A 85 18.09 14.96 1.09
N ASP A 86 19.26 14.33 1.04
CA ASP A 86 19.75 13.54 2.17
C ASP A 86 20.04 14.47 3.36
N THR A 87 19.48 14.12 4.50
CA THR A 87 19.62 14.88 5.74
C THR A 87 20.92 14.60 6.47
N GLY A 88 21.72 13.63 6.03
CA GLY A 88 22.92 13.11 6.73
C GLY A 88 22.60 12.37 8.04
N LYS A 89 21.32 12.27 8.44
CA LYS A 89 20.90 11.52 9.63
C LYS A 89 20.87 10.02 9.34
N GLY A 90 21.01 9.19 10.40
CA GLY A 90 20.79 7.75 10.30
C GLY A 90 19.43 7.41 9.73
N PHE A 91 19.30 6.23 9.13
CA PHE A 91 18.02 5.69 8.66
C PHE A 91 17.28 4.98 9.80
N THR A 92 15.95 5.09 9.82
CA THR A 92 15.11 4.28 10.70
C THR A 92 15.11 2.81 10.24
N LEU A 93 14.54 1.91 11.04
CA LEU A 93 14.48 0.49 10.68
C LEU A 93 13.64 0.29 9.40
N ALA A 94 12.48 0.94 9.30
CA ALA A 94 11.64 0.88 8.10
C ALA A 94 12.38 1.41 6.85
N GLN A 95 13.10 2.52 6.97
CA GLN A 95 13.89 3.08 5.87
C GLN A 95 15.01 2.13 5.42
N LYS A 96 15.64 1.41 6.36
CA LYS A 96 16.66 0.39 6.05
C LYS A 96 16.06 -0.84 5.38
N MET A 97 14.90 -1.33 5.86
CA MET A 97 14.21 -2.49 5.25
C MET A 97 13.82 -2.20 3.80
N VAL A 98 13.18 -1.06 3.54
CA VAL A 98 12.82 -0.65 2.18
C VAL A 98 14.07 -0.40 1.34
N GLY A 99 15.10 0.21 1.92
CA GLY A 99 16.39 0.42 1.27
C GLY A 99 17.01 -0.91 0.83
N LYS A 100 17.10 -1.88 1.73
CA LYS A 100 17.60 -3.24 1.42
C LYS A 100 16.83 -3.87 0.24
N ALA A 101 15.50 -3.75 0.23
CA ALA A 101 14.66 -4.24 -0.85
C ALA A 101 14.87 -3.48 -2.19
N CYS A 102 15.43 -2.28 -2.14
CA CYS A 102 15.82 -1.49 -3.31
C CYS A 102 17.32 -1.62 -3.67
N GLY A 103 18.09 -2.43 -2.95
CA GLY A 103 19.55 -2.51 -3.12
C GLY A 103 20.30 -1.28 -2.62
N LEU A 104 19.72 -0.51 -1.67
CA LEU A 104 20.23 0.73 -1.11
C LEU A 104 20.43 0.62 0.40
N PRO A 105 21.30 1.44 1.03
CA PRO A 105 21.46 1.48 2.48
C PRO A 105 20.20 1.93 3.23
N GLY A 106 19.34 2.71 2.59
CA GLY A 106 18.09 3.21 3.12
C GLY A 106 17.37 4.10 2.12
N VAL A 107 16.08 4.32 2.33
CA VAL A 107 15.23 5.19 1.49
C VAL A 107 14.58 6.25 2.37
N ARG A 108 14.74 7.53 2.02
CA ARG A 108 14.15 8.66 2.76
C ARG A 108 12.66 8.80 2.46
N PRO A 109 11.82 9.25 3.42
CA PRO A 109 10.42 9.56 3.16
C PRO A 109 10.25 10.54 1.99
N GLY A 110 9.25 10.30 1.14
CA GLY A 110 8.99 11.07 -0.07
C GLY A 110 9.82 10.64 -1.29
N THR A 111 10.69 9.64 -1.16
CA THR A 111 11.42 9.05 -2.29
C THR A 111 10.52 8.03 -2.99
N SER A 112 10.33 8.16 -4.30
CA SER A 112 9.73 7.11 -5.12
C SER A 112 10.73 6.00 -5.37
N CYS A 113 10.35 4.76 -5.08
CA CYS A 113 11.21 3.58 -5.19
C CYS A 113 10.39 2.35 -5.59
N GLU A 114 11.07 1.28 -5.97
CA GLU A 114 10.48 0.01 -6.39
C GLU A 114 11.11 -1.14 -5.58
N PRO A 115 10.76 -1.29 -4.28
CA PRO A 115 11.30 -2.36 -3.46
C PRO A 115 10.86 -3.74 -3.96
N LEU A 116 11.74 -4.71 -3.85
CA LEU A 116 11.42 -6.13 -4.06
C LEU A 116 10.39 -6.58 -3.03
N MET A 117 9.35 -7.26 -3.51
CA MET A 117 8.28 -7.83 -2.70
C MET A 117 8.54 -9.32 -2.49
N THR A 118 9.01 -9.69 -1.31
CA THR A 118 9.28 -11.08 -0.96
C THR A 118 8.00 -11.85 -0.72
N THR A 119 7.00 -11.21 -0.11
CA THR A 119 5.74 -11.85 0.29
C THR A 119 4.54 -11.08 -0.25
N VAL A 120 3.64 -11.79 -0.93
CA VAL A 120 2.41 -11.22 -1.52
C VAL A 120 1.21 -12.02 -1.03
N GLY A 121 0.27 -11.35 -0.37
CA GLY A 121 -0.98 -11.92 0.11
C GLY A 121 -2.17 -11.56 -0.77
N SER A 122 -2.95 -12.56 -1.18
CA SER A 122 -4.22 -12.38 -1.88
C SER A 122 -5.32 -13.11 -1.12
N GLN A 123 -6.49 -12.52 -1.03
CA GLN A 123 -7.64 -13.11 -0.32
C GLN A 123 -8.85 -13.18 -1.26
N ASP A 124 -9.86 -13.94 -0.88
CA ASP A 124 -10.97 -14.32 -1.75
C ASP A 124 -11.84 -13.17 -2.25
N THR A 125 -11.94 -12.05 -1.52
CA THR A 125 -12.73 -10.89 -1.95
C THR A 125 -12.02 -10.05 -3.02
N THR A 126 -10.69 -10.10 -3.08
CA THR A 126 -9.87 -9.41 -4.09
C THR A 126 -9.22 -10.35 -5.09
N GLY A 127 -9.12 -11.64 -4.76
CA GLY A 127 -8.45 -12.66 -5.56
C GLY A 127 -8.92 -12.78 -7.02
N PRO A 128 -10.24 -12.74 -7.32
CA PRO A 128 -10.71 -12.74 -8.69
C PRO A 128 -10.21 -11.56 -9.51
N MET A 129 -10.21 -10.34 -8.93
CA MET A 129 -9.67 -9.14 -9.59
C MET A 129 -8.15 -9.26 -9.78
N THR A 130 -7.43 -9.67 -8.73
CA THR A 130 -5.98 -9.90 -8.80
C THR A 130 -5.63 -10.94 -9.87
N ARG A 131 -6.39 -12.01 -10.00
CA ARG A 131 -6.25 -13.02 -11.05
C ARG A 131 -6.41 -12.41 -12.44
N ASP A 132 -7.42 -11.60 -12.64
CA ASP A 132 -7.71 -11.01 -13.95
C ASP A 132 -6.63 -10.00 -14.34
N GLU A 133 -6.16 -9.17 -13.41
CA GLU A 133 -4.98 -8.30 -13.57
C GLU A 133 -3.71 -9.12 -13.91
N MET A 134 -3.48 -10.26 -13.24
CA MET A 134 -2.36 -11.14 -13.57
C MET A 134 -2.45 -11.72 -14.98
N LYS A 135 -3.65 -12.01 -15.48
CA LYS A 135 -3.86 -12.43 -16.88
C LYS A 135 -3.53 -11.32 -17.86
N GLU A 136 -3.94 -10.10 -17.57
CA GLU A 136 -3.61 -8.92 -18.37
C GLU A 136 -2.09 -8.65 -18.42
N LEU A 137 -1.38 -8.93 -17.33
CA LEU A 137 0.09 -8.87 -17.26
C LEU A 137 0.78 -10.08 -17.94
N ALA A 138 0.03 -11.01 -18.53
CA ALA A 138 0.54 -12.27 -19.07
C ALA A 138 1.43 -13.06 -18.06
N CYS A 139 1.07 -13.02 -16.78
CA CYS A 139 1.80 -13.68 -15.71
C CYS A 139 1.72 -15.21 -15.86
N LEU A 140 2.82 -15.83 -16.26
CA LEU A 140 2.96 -17.28 -16.40
C LEU A 140 3.55 -17.94 -15.14
N GLY A 141 4.21 -17.18 -14.29
CA GLY A 141 4.80 -17.60 -13.02
C GLY A 141 5.04 -16.39 -12.13
N PHE A 142 5.10 -16.62 -10.82
CA PHE A 142 5.36 -15.55 -9.85
C PHE A 142 6.86 -15.27 -9.72
N SER A 143 7.20 -13.99 -9.60
CA SER A 143 8.56 -13.53 -9.31
C SER A 143 8.77 -13.20 -7.83
N ALA A 144 7.70 -12.95 -7.08
CA ALA A 144 7.77 -12.85 -5.63
C ALA A 144 8.01 -14.25 -5.01
N ASP A 145 8.84 -14.32 -3.95
CA ASP A 145 9.25 -15.60 -3.35
C ASP A 145 8.08 -16.39 -2.73
N LEU A 146 7.13 -15.67 -2.13
CA LEU A 146 5.92 -16.25 -1.57
C LEU A 146 4.68 -15.48 -2.05
N VAL A 147 3.87 -16.12 -2.87
CA VAL A 147 2.51 -15.63 -3.21
C VAL A 147 1.50 -16.56 -2.58
N MET A 148 0.65 -16.06 -1.71
CA MET A 148 -0.34 -16.86 -0.98
C MET A 148 -1.75 -16.35 -1.25
N GLN A 149 -2.66 -17.27 -1.56
CA GLN A 149 -4.10 -17.04 -1.70
C GLN A 149 -4.87 -17.70 -0.57
N SER A 150 -5.84 -16.99 0.01
CA SER A 150 -6.74 -17.55 1.02
C SER A 150 -8.20 -17.35 0.67
N PHE A 151 -9.09 -17.98 1.47
CA PHE A 151 -10.54 -17.94 1.32
C PHE A 151 -11.23 -17.62 2.65
N CYS A 152 -10.62 -16.74 3.45
CA CYS A 152 -11.04 -16.49 4.83
C CYS A 152 -12.33 -15.66 4.96
N HIS A 153 -12.74 -14.90 3.96
CA HIS A 153 -13.93 -14.03 4.03
C HIS A 153 -15.21 -14.74 3.59
N THR A 154 -15.10 -15.73 2.69
CA THR A 154 -16.26 -16.38 2.08
C THR A 154 -16.41 -17.86 2.46
N ALA A 155 -15.54 -18.37 3.34
CA ALA A 155 -15.54 -19.80 3.71
C ALA A 155 -16.80 -20.25 4.47
N ALA A 156 -17.30 -19.43 5.41
CA ALA A 156 -18.40 -19.84 6.30
C ALA A 156 -19.78 -19.79 5.62
N TYR A 157 -20.01 -18.78 4.79
CA TYR A 157 -21.32 -18.56 4.14
C TYR A 157 -21.14 -18.20 2.66
N PRO A 158 -20.62 -19.13 1.83
CA PRO A 158 -20.32 -18.84 0.43
C PRO A 158 -21.60 -18.65 -0.41
N LYS A 159 -21.56 -17.63 -1.26
CA LYS A 159 -22.53 -17.45 -2.34
C LYS A 159 -22.15 -18.33 -3.54
N PRO A 160 -23.04 -18.56 -4.52
CA PRO A 160 -22.71 -19.33 -5.73
C PRO A 160 -21.45 -18.83 -6.47
N VAL A 161 -21.24 -17.51 -6.51
CA VAL A 161 -20.03 -16.91 -7.11
C VAL A 161 -18.77 -17.24 -6.29
N ASP A 162 -18.87 -17.34 -4.98
CA ASP A 162 -17.75 -17.69 -4.11
C ASP A 162 -17.35 -19.15 -4.29
N LEU A 163 -18.33 -20.06 -4.43
CA LEU A 163 -18.06 -21.47 -4.73
C LEU A 163 -17.30 -21.65 -6.04
N LYS A 164 -17.64 -20.87 -7.08
CA LYS A 164 -16.88 -20.84 -8.32
C LYS A 164 -15.44 -20.35 -8.09
N THR A 165 -15.27 -19.28 -7.34
CA THR A 165 -13.95 -18.76 -6.97
C THR A 165 -13.13 -19.78 -6.17
N HIS A 166 -13.75 -20.48 -5.21
CA HIS A 166 -13.14 -21.55 -4.43
C HIS A 166 -12.65 -22.72 -5.30
N ALA A 167 -13.36 -23.00 -6.39
CA ALA A 167 -13.00 -24.07 -7.33
C ALA A 167 -11.87 -23.69 -8.30
N GLU A 168 -11.88 -22.45 -8.81
CA GLU A 168 -11.00 -22.03 -9.92
C GLU A 168 -9.70 -21.37 -9.49
N LEU A 169 -9.75 -20.58 -8.40
CA LEU A 169 -8.62 -19.74 -8.00
C LEU A 169 -7.41 -20.52 -7.44
N PRO A 170 -7.59 -21.64 -6.71
CA PRO A 170 -6.46 -22.43 -6.23
C PRO A 170 -5.55 -22.96 -7.35
N ASP A 171 -6.13 -23.51 -8.41
CA ASP A 171 -5.37 -24.03 -9.55
C ASP A 171 -4.65 -22.92 -10.30
N PHE A 172 -5.29 -21.75 -10.43
CA PHE A 172 -4.66 -20.59 -11.05
C PHE A 172 -3.40 -20.14 -10.27
N ILE A 173 -3.46 -20.10 -8.96
CA ILE A 173 -2.36 -19.69 -8.09
C ILE A 173 -1.26 -20.76 -8.07
N SER A 174 -1.64 -22.03 -7.84
CA SER A 174 -0.68 -23.12 -7.71
C SER A 174 0.07 -23.41 -9.01
N SER A 175 -0.60 -23.29 -10.17
CA SER A 175 0.05 -23.46 -11.48
C SER A 175 1.10 -22.39 -11.79
N ARG A 176 1.15 -21.31 -11.04
CA ARG A 176 2.12 -20.20 -11.16
C ARG A 176 3.18 -20.20 -10.06
N GLY A 177 3.22 -21.25 -9.23
CA GLY A 177 4.20 -21.41 -8.15
C GLY A 177 3.77 -20.79 -6.82
N GLY A 178 2.52 -20.36 -6.69
CA GLY A 178 1.99 -19.83 -5.43
C GLY A 178 1.38 -20.92 -4.53
N VAL A 179 1.05 -20.53 -3.31
CA VAL A 179 0.38 -21.36 -2.31
C VAL A 179 -1.08 -20.95 -2.21
N ALA A 180 -1.99 -21.88 -2.47
CA ALA A 180 -3.41 -21.66 -2.27
C ALA A 180 -3.88 -22.42 -1.02
N LEU A 181 -4.42 -21.70 -0.05
CA LEU A 181 -5.16 -22.29 1.07
C LEU A 181 -6.54 -22.75 0.58
N ARG A 182 -7.20 -23.61 1.33
CA ARG A 182 -8.57 -24.03 1.06
C ARG A 182 -9.56 -23.22 1.92
N PRO A 183 -10.82 -23.12 1.51
CA PRO A 183 -11.87 -22.61 2.40
C PRO A 183 -11.86 -23.38 3.73
N GLY A 184 -11.73 -22.63 4.84
CA GLY A 184 -11.65 -23.21 6.19
C GLY A 184 -10.24 -23.44 6.73
N ASP A 185 -9.18 -23.32 5.94
CA ASP A 185 -7.78 -23.46 6.43
C ASP A 185 -7.36 -22.30 7.36
N GLY A 186 -8.13 -21.22 7.44
CA GLY A 186 -7.91 -20.12 8.35
C GLY A 186 -7.69 -18.77 7.67
N ILE A 187 -7.33 -17.80 8.50
CA ILE A 187 -7.12 -16.40 8.10
C ILE A 187 -5.74 -16.25 7.46
N ILE A 188 -5.68 -15.58 6.29
CA ILE A 188 -4.43 -15.38 5.55
C ILE A 188 -3.32 -14.77 6.40
N HIS A 189 -3.65 -13.78 7.23
CA HIS A 189 -2.66 -13.06 8.05
C HIS A 189 -1.95 -13.99 9.04
N SER A 190 -2.67 -14.96 9.61
CA SER A 190 -2.09 -15.95 10.51
C SER A 190 -1.09 -16.87 9.79
N TRP A 191 -1.33 -17.17 8.52
CA TRP A 191 -0.41 -17.98 7.70
C TRP A 191 0.78 -17.15 7.22
N LEU A 192 0.54 -15.98 6.65
CA LEU A 192 1.61 -15.10 6.15
C LEU A 192 2.61 -14.76 7.26
N ASN A 193 2.12 -14.39 8.45
CA ASN A 193 2.98 -13.99 9.56
C ASN A 193 3.83 -15.14 10.15
N ARG A 194 3.48 -16.39 9.85
CA ARG A 194 4.30 -17.57 10.19
C ARG A 194 5.29 -17.98 9.10
N MET A 195 5.10 -17.52 7.87
CA MET A 195 5.87 -17.94 6.70
C MET A 195 6.78 -16.84 6.15
N LEU A 196 6.51 -15.56 6.44
CA LEU A 196 7.34 -14.46 5.98
C LEU A 196 8.75 -14.51 6.62
N LEU A 197 9.74 -14.03 5.88
CA LEU A 197 11.09 -13.88 6.38
C LEU A 197 11.26 -12.52 7.09
N PRO A 198 12.03 -12.46 8.20
CA PRO A 198 12.37 -11.20 8.84
C PRO A 198 13.10 -10.24 7.90
N ASP A 199 12.98 -8.94 8.17
CA ASP A 199 13.65 -7.86 7.42
C ASP A 199 13.33 -7.84 5.91
N THR A 200 12.13 -8.31 5.53
CA THR A 200 11.64 -8.30 4.15
C THR A 200 10.46 -7.35 3.97
N VAL A 201 10.19 -7.03 2.72
CA VAL A 201 9.08 -6.16 2.32
C VAL A 201 8.03 -6.99 1.58
N GLY A 202 6.75 -6.70 1.85
CA GLY A 202 5.67 -7.37 1.16
C GLY A 202 4.43 -6.51 0.98
N THR A 203 3.43 -7.10 0.36
CA THR A 203 2.14 -6.46 0.09
C THR A 203 1.00 -7.46 0.17
N GLY A 204 -0.22 -6.97 0.13
CA GLY A 204 -1.41 -7.80 0.02
C GLY A 204 -2.67 -6.98 -0.23
N GLY A 205 -3.70 -7.65 -0.69
CA GLY A 205 -4.98 -7.06 -1.05
C GLY A 205 -5.93 -6.80 0.13
N ASP A 206 -5.45 -6.92 1.35
CA ASP A 206 -6.20 -6.70 2.58
C ASP A 206 -5.54 -5.62 3.43
N SER A 207 -6.32 -4.72 4.03
CA SER A 207 -5.82 -3.66 4.91
C SER A 207 -5.09 -4.20 6.14
N HIS A 208 -5.40 -5.43 6.57
CA HIS A 208 -4.76 -6.13 7.68
C HIS A 208 -3.50 -6.93 7.26
N THR A 209 -3.00 -6.74 6.04
CA THR A 209 -1.69 -7.25 5.66
C THR A 209 -0.62 -6.44 6.39
N ARG A 210 -0.26 -6.87 7.61
CA ARG A 210 0.68 -6.19 8.53
C ARG A 210 1.72 -7.18 9.01
N PHE A 211 2.99 -6.89 8.74
CA PHE A 211 4.10 -7.80 9.03
C PHE A 211 4.86 -7.36 10.28
N PRO A 212 4.84 -8.16 11.37
CA PRO A 212 5.51 -7.79 12.61
C PRO A 212 7.03 -7.88 12.56
N LEU A 213 7.58 -8.75 11.70
CA LEU A 213 9.03 -8.98 11.56
C LEU A 213 9.61 -8.36 10.29
N GLY A 214 8.78 -7.79 9.46
CA GLY A 214 9.12 -7.13 8.21
C GLY A 214 8.35 -5.83 8.08
N ILE A 215 8.11 -5.42 6.85
CA ILE A 215 7.25 -4.28 6.53
C ILE A 215 6.30 -4.64 5.39
N SER A 216 5.07 -4.18 5.45
CA SER A 216 4.07 -4.43 4.42
C SER A 216 3.32 -3.17 4.04
N PHE A 217 2.97 -3.10 2.78
CA PHE A 217 2.20 -2.00 2.20
C PHE A 217 0.94 -2.57 1.54
N PRO A 218 -0.21 -2.57 2.21
CA PRO A 218 -1.46 -2.99 1.60
C PRO A 218 -1.76 -2.22 0.31
N ALA A 219 -2.24 -2.91 -0.71
CA ALA A 219 -2.44 -2.32 -2.02
C ALA A 219 -3.71 -2.87 -2.70
N GLY A 220 -4.20 -2.16 -3.71
CA GLY A 220 -5.27 -2.65 -4.56
C GLY A 220 -4.83 -3.83 -5.44
N SER A 221 -5.80 -4.54 -6.02
CA SER A 221 -5.60 -5.79 -6.80
C SER A 221 -4.54 -5.65 -7.90
N GLY A 222 -4.52 -4.54 -8.63
CA GLY A 222 -3.55 -4.29 -9.70
C GLY A 222 -2.10 -4.24 -9.21
N LEU A 223 -1.83 -3.53 -8.11
CA LEU A 223 -0.48 -3.48 -7.54
C LEU A 223 -0.10 -4.81 -6.88
N VAL A 224 -1.04 -5.53 -6.28
CA VAL A 224 -0.81 -6.88 -5.73
C VAL A 224 -0.45 -7.86 -6.87
N ALA A 225 -1.19 -7.80 -7.97
CA ALA A 225 -0.90 -8.61 -9.16
C ALA A 225 0.46 -8.27 -9.76
N PHE A 226 0.78 -6.99 -9.86
CA PHE A 226 2.08 -6.50 -10.33
C PHE A 226 3.22 -7.00 -9.43
N ALA A 227 3.06 -6.88 -8.10
CA ALA A 227 4.03 -7.38 -7.12
C ALA A 227 4.25 -8.89 -7.24
N ALA A 228 3.19 -9.66 -7.39
CA ALA A 228 3.29 -11.11 -7.57
C ALA A 228 4.00 -11.49 -8.89
N ALA A 229 3.62 -10.84 -9.99
CA ALA A 229 4.13 -11.15 -11.32
C ALA A 229 5.58 -10.68 -11.56
N ILE A 230 5.95 -9.51 -11.05
CA ILE A 230 7.24 -8.84 -11.31
C ILE A 230 8.19 -8.94 -10.11
N GLY A 231 7.68 -9.23 -8.92
CA GLY A 231 8.47 -9.32 -7.69
C GLY A 231 8.85 -7.96 -7.10
N ALA A 232 8.26 -6.87 -7.57
CA ALA A 232 8.51 -5.52 -7.06
C ALA A 232 7.21 -4.70 -7.09
N MET A 233 7.13 -3.64 -6.28
CA MET A 233 5.96 -2.75 -6.27
C MET A 233 6.42 -1.30 -6.16
N PRO A 234 5.87 -0.38 -6.99
CA PRO A 234 6.18 1.04 -6.85
C PRO A 234 5.62 1.59 -5.54
N LEU A 235 6.44 2.36 -4.85
CA LEU A 235 6.17 2.93 -3.54
C LEU A 235 6.74 4.34 -3.44
N ASP A 236 5.95 5.28 -2.93
CA ASP A 236 6.48 6.53 -2.38
C ASP A 236 6.72 6.32 -0.90
N MET A 237 7.99 6.31 -0.48
CA MET A 237 8.39 5.99 0.90
C MET A 237 7.65 6.87 1.91
N PRO A 238 6.81 6.30 2.81
CA PRO A 238 6.11 7.09 3.81
C PRO A 238 7.04 7.58 4.93
N GLU A 239 6.57 8.58 5.68
CA GLU A 239 7.14 8.90 6.98
C GLU A 239 6.87 7.79 8.00
N SER A 240 7.64 7.74 9.08
CA SER A 240 7.41 6.84 10.21
C SER A 240 6.95 7.59 11.45
N VAL A 241 6.13 6.90 12.25
CA VAL A 241 5.81 7.27 13.63
C VAL A 241 6.40 6.21 14.55
N LEU A 242 7.23 6.62 15.49
CA LEU A 242 7.77 5.73 16.51
C LEU A 242 6.82 5.65 17.70
N VAL A 243 6.37 4.43 18.02
CA VAL A 243 5.68 4.10 19.26
C VAL A 243 6.69 3.41 20.17
N LYS A 244 7.05 4.08 21.27
CA LYS A 244 8.04 3.57 22.22
C LYS A 244 7.38 3.18 23.52
N PHE A 245 7.50 1.91 23.87
CA PHE A 245 7.13 1.41 25.20
C PHE A 245 8.33 1.42 26.13
N SER A 246 8.10 1.69 27.40
CA SER A 246 9.12 1.65 28.44
C SER A 246 8.59 0.96 29.69
N GLY A 247 9.45 0.23 30.38
CA GLY A 247 9.08 -0.58 31.53
C GLY A 247 8.58 -1.98 31.14
N SER A 248 7.73 -2.57 31.96
CA SER A 248 7.17 -3.91 31.77
C SER A 248 5.64 -3.91 31.93
N LEU A 249 4.98 -4.88 31.32
CA LEU A 249 3.56 -5.07 31.48
C LEU A 249 3.23 -5.39 32.94
N GLN A 250 2.27 -4.68 33.50
CA GLN A 250 1.81 -4.92 34.87
C GLN A 250 0.91 -6.16 34.93
N PRO A 251 0.82 -6.84 36.08
CA PRO A 251 -0.15 -7.94 36.26
C PRO A 251 -1.57 -7.52 35.89
N GLY A 252 -2.24 -8.33 35.08
CA GLY A 252 -3.60 -8.07 34.61
C GLY A 252 -3.70 -7.24 33.33
N VAL A 253 -2.61 -6.64 32.85
CA VAL A 253 -2.56 -5.95 31.54
C VAL A 253 -2.37 -6.99 30.45
N THR A 254 -3.29 -6.99 29.50
CA THR A 254 -3.27 -7.86 28.33
C THR A 254 -2.68 -7.15 27.12
N LEU A 255 -2.35 -7.89 26.06
CA LEU A 255 -1.90 -7.29 24.82
C LEU A 255 -2.97 -6.38 24.20
N ARG A 256 -4.26 -6.73 24.36
CA ARG A 256 -5.37 -5.88 23.90
C ARG A 256 -5.37 -4.50 24.56
N ASP A 257 -5.00 -4.41 25.82
CA ASP A 257 -4.85 -3.12 26.50
C ASP A 257 -3.71 -2.30 25.91
N VAL A 258 -2.58 -2.96 25.57
CA VAL A 258 -1.44 -2.32 24.90
C VAL A 258 -1.84 -1.80 23.54
N VAL A 259 -2.55 -2.61 22.73
CA VAL A 259 -3.08 -2.21 21.42
C VAL A 259 -3.96 -0.97 21.53
N ASN A 260 -4.84 -0.90 22.52
CA ASN A 260 -5.76 0.21 22.72
C ASN A 260 -5.08 1.44 23.35
N ALA A 261 -3.99 1.24 24.12
CA ALA A 261 -3.24 2.35 24.72
C ALA A 261 -2.60 3.27 23.64
N ILE A 262 -2.19 2.74 22.50
CA ILE A 262 -1.56 3.54 21.42
C ILE A 262 -2.47 4.68 20.95
N PRO A 263 -3.71 4.43 20.44
CA PRO A 263 -4.59 5.51 20.02
C PRO A 263 -5.08 6.34 21.22
N TYR A 264 -5.26 5.74 22.40
CA TYR A 264 -5.67 6.48 23.59
C TYR A 264 -4.65 7.56 23.99
N VAL A 265 -3.36 7.21 24.04
CA VAL A 265 -2.30 8.16 24.32
C VAL A 265 -2.21 9.23 23.23
N ALA A 266 -2.35 8.85 21.96
CA ALA A 266 -2.38 9.81 20.85
C ALA A 266 -3.55 10.81 20.96
N ILE A 267 -4.73 10.37 21.43
CA ILE A 267 -5.86 11.25 21.71
C ILE A 267 -5.53 12.21 22.85
N GLN A 268 -4.99 11.71 23.96
CA GLN A 268 -4.61 12.53 25.10
C GLN A 268 -3.56 13.61 24.74
N GLN A 269 -2.68 13.31 23.79
CA GLN A 269 -1.67 14.24 23.27
C GLN A 269 -2.20 15.17 22.17
N GLY A 270 -3.46 15.07 21.76
CA GLY A 270 -4.04 15.86 20.69
C GLY A 270 -3.50 15.51 19.29
N LEU A 271 -2.91 14.34 19.12
CA LEU A 271 -2.36 13.81 17.86
C LEU A 271 -3.38 13.01 17.06
N LEU A 272 -4.44 12.55 17.73
CA LEU A 272 -5.56 11.83 17.14
C LEU A 272 -6.86 12.45 17.66
N THR A 273 -7.81 12.75 16.77
CA THR A 273 -9.12 13.27 17.15
C THR A 273 -10.21 12.26 16.90
N VAL A 274 -11.18 12.18 17.81
CA VAL A 274 -12.39 11.38 17.66
C VAL A 274 -13.46 12.12 16.86
N GLU A 275 -13.52 13.46 17.00
CA GLU A 275 -14.48 14.31 16.32
C GLU A 275 -14.27 14.36 14.80
N LYS A 276 -15.37 14.53 14.06
CA LYS A 276 -15.33 14.58 12.59
C LYS A 276 -14.78 15.90 12.03
N ALA A 277 -14.96 16.99 12.75
CA ALA A 277 -14.44 18.32 12.36
C ALA A 277 -12.98 18.48 12.81
N GLY A 278 -12.14 19.04 11.93
CA GLY A 278 -10.72 19.29 12.25
C GLY A 278 -9.91 18.02 12.52
N LYS A 279 -10.23 16.92 11.82
CA LYS A 279 -9.57 15.62 12.02
C LYS A 279 -8.06 15.70 12.00
N LYS A 280 -7.46 15.16 13.06
CA LYS A 280 -6.04 14.84 13.14
C LYS A 280 -5.87 13.33 13.27
N ASN A 281 -4.92 12.77 12.55
CA ASN A 281 -4.49 11.39 12.72
C ASN A 281 -3.00 11.31 12.41
N ILE A 282 -2.18 11.25 13.46
CA ILE A 282 -0.72 11.16 13.34
C ILE A 282 -0.29 9.89 12.60
N PHE A 283 -1.10 8.86 12.60
CA PHE A 283 -0.78 7.56 12.01
C PHE A 283 -1.09 7.51 10.51
N SER A 284 -2.02 8.34 10.03
CA SER A 284 -2.55 8.24 8.65
C SER A 284 -1.45 8.39 7.60
N GLY A 285 -1.32 7.37 6.74
CA GLY A 285 -0.33 7.33 5.67
C GLY A 285 1.11 7.22 6.14
N ARG A 286 1.35 6.78 7.38
CA ARG A 286 2.67 6.60 7.97
C ARG A 286 2.94 5.15 8.34
N ILE A 287 4.21 4.80 8.41
CA ILE A 287 4.67 3.52 8.94
C ILE A 287 4.73 3.64 10.46
N MET A 288 4.16 2.68 11.18
CA MET A 288 4.30 2.59 12.63
C MET A 288 5.48 1.69 12.97
N GLU A 289 6.54 2.27 13.54
CA GLU A 289 7.67 1.54 14.09
C GLU A 289 7.47 1.39 15.60
N ILE A 290 7.55 0.17 16.12
CA ILE A 290 7.23 -0.15 17.52
C ILE A 290 8.46 -0.72 18.20
N GLU A 291 8.84 -0.19 19.36
CA GLU A 291 9.96 -0.68 20.17
C GLU A 291 9.62 -0.77 21.65
N GLY A 292 10.42 -1.52 22.41
CA GLY A 292 10.34 -1.61 23.86
C GLY A 292 9.46 -2.76 24.39
N LEU A 293 9.14 -3.75 23.58
CA LEU A 293 8.41 -4.97 23.97
C LEU A 293 9.18 -6.23 23.54
N PRO A 294 10.37 -6.50 24.16
CA PRO A 294 11.30 -7.52 23.67
C PRO A 294 10.80 -8.95 23.83
N ASP A 295 9.85 -9.19 24.74
CA ASP A 295 9.40 -10.55 25.10
C ASP A 295 8.14 -10.97 24.36
N LEU A 296 7.68 -10.19 23.36
CA LEU A 296 6.51 -10.58 22.58
C LEU A 296 6.78 -11.82 21.74
N LYS A 297 5.85 -12.79 21.81
CA LYS A 297 5.81 -13.89 20.84
C LYS A 297 5.35 -13.38 19.48
N LEU A 298 5.63 -14.14 18.43
CA LEU A 298 5.27 -13.77 17.06
C LEU A 298 3.77 -13.45 16.91
N GLU A 299 2.90 -14.28 17.47
CA GLU A 299 1.44 -14.08 17.44
C GLU A 299 1.02 -12.79 18.15
N GLN A 300 1.70 -12.44 19.24
CA GLN A 300 1.45 -11.20 19.96
C GLN A 300 1.95 -9.98 19.19
N ALA A 301 3.11 -10.09 18.57
CA ALA A 301 3.62 -9.03 17.69
C ALA A 301 2.70 -8.84 16.48
N PHE A 302 2.16 -9.92 15.91
CA PHE A 302 1.16 -9.85 14.84
C PHE A 302 -0.10 -9.14 15.31
N GLU A 303 -0.70 -9.49 16.44
CA GLU A 303 -1.90 -8.84 16.97
C GLU A 303 -1.68 -7.32 17.14
N LEU A 304 -0.50 -6.93 17.63
CA LEU A 304 -0.13 -5.52 17.79
C LEU A 304 -0.03 -4.78 16.45
N THR A 305 0.59 -5.40 15.45
CA THR A 305 0.75 -4.78 14.12
C THR A 305 -0.54 -4.82 13.30
N ASP A 306 -1.33 -5.90 13.38
CA ASP A 306 -2.62 -6.03 12.72
C ASP A 306 -3.57 -4.89 13.07
N ALA A 307 -3.64 -4.53 14.34
CA ALA A 307 -4.45 -3.42 14.83
C ALA A 307 -4.07 -2.04 14.23
N THR A 308 -2.91 -1.90 13.61
CA THR A 308 -2.51 -0.64 12.94
C THR A 308 -3.37 -0.35 11.71
N ALA A 309 -3.96 -1.36 11.09
CA ALA A 309 -4.89 -1.21 9.97
C ALA A 309 -6.05 -0.26 10.29
N GLU A 310 -6.59 -0.35 11.51
CA GLU A 310 -7.71 0.48 11.98
C GLU A 310 -7.30 1.95 12.25
N ARG A 311 -6.02 2.28 12.12
CA ARG A 311 -5.47 3.63 12.35
C ARG A 311 -5.00 4.29 11.08
N SER A 312 -5.21 3.65 9.92
CA SER A 312 -4.76 4.14 8.61
C SER A 312 -3.23 4.27 8.47
N CYS A 313 -2.47 3.44 9.20
CA CYS A 313 -1.02 3.33 9.03
C CYS A 313 -0.67 2.59 7.74
#